data_03bdb89eadad2b8e585821b893043fa0
#
_entry.id   03bdb89eadad2b8e585821b893043fa0
#
_cell.length_a   1.000
_cell.length_b   1.000
_cell.length_c   1.000
_cell.angle_alpha   90.00
_cell.angle_beta   90.00
_cell.angle_gamma   90.00
#
_symmetry.space_group_name_H-M   'P 1'
#
loop_
_entity.id
_entity.type
_entity.pdbx_description
1 polymer ?
#
loop_
_entity_poly.entity_id
_entity_poly.type
_entity_poly.pdbx_seq_one_letter_code
_entity_poly.pdbx_strand_id
1 'polypeptide(L)'
;SQLQSQVPEHNRFIGERFYGVSGPLFEEVKMQHNALHAPGLAPNFEEDPEGFTCHLSFTISNFANKPHKDSDSSPFSFVMWIPIEETTGNLVEDNFEVQGGEFVFPDDSCGINFSGFNGIVECAWKATQYSHLTLPSHTPSNSLHTRMGLSCQLPKKTRTALEKIQNAFYENHPSQSHWGIRDMNKIVSDSKSYNK
;
A
#
# COMPACT_ATOMS: atom_id res chain seq x y z
N SER A 1 13.43 -8.76 14.92
CA SER A 1 14.26 -7.68 14.35
C SER A 1 13.74 -6.32 14.82
N GLN A 2 14.55 -5.29 14.76
CA GLN A 2 14.16 -3.92 15.16
C GLN A 2 12.94 -3.43 14.34
N LEU A 3 12.85 -3.77 13.07
CA LEU A 3 11.70 -3.46 12.22
C LEU A 3 10.39 -4.08 12.74
N GLN A 4 10.44 -5.31 13.23
CA GLN A 4 9.24 -6.00 13.74
C GLN A 4 8.67 -5.34 15.00
N SER A 5 9.52 -4.80 15.87
CA SER A 5 9.05 -4.10 17.07
C SER A 5 8.40 -2.76 16.79
N GLN A 6 8.66 -2.16 15.62
CA GLN A 6 8.11 -0.85 15.21
C GLN A 6 6.79 -0.97 14.41
N VAL A 7 6.42 -2.18 13.96
CA VAL A 7 5.21 -2.37 13.13
C VAL A 7 3.94 -1.81 13.78
N PRO A 8 3.65 -2.02 15.09
CA PRO A 8 2.47 -1.44 15.71
C PRO A 8 2.43 0.09 15.67
N GLU A 9 3.59 0.73 15.82
CA GLU A 9 3.73 2.18 15.76
C GLU A 9 3.49 2.70 14.33
N HIS A 10 4.04 2.02 13.32
CA HIS A 10 3.82 2.34 11.93
C HIS A 10 2.35 2.18 11.54
N ASN A 11 1.70 1.08 11.96
CA ASN A 11 0.29 0.85 11.69
C ASN A 11 -0.59 1.95 12.29
N ARG A 12 -0.32 2.32 13.54
CA ARG A 12 -1.02 3.43 14.21
C ARG A 12 -0.79 4.75 13.48
N PHE A 13 0.45 5.09 13.16
CA PHE A 13 0.78 6.34 12.46
C PHE A 13 0.03 6.45 11.12
N ILE A 14 0.08 5.40 10.28
CA ILE A 14 -0.59 5.41 8.98
C ILE A 14 -2.12 5.49 9.17
N GLY A 15 -2.67 4.80 10.16
CA GLY A 15 -4.09 4.85 10.49
C GLY A 15 -4.56 6.24 10.94
N GLU A 16 -3.79 6.92 11.79
CA GLU A 16 -4.05 8.29 12.22
C GLU A 16 -4.01 9.27 11.05
N ARG A 17 -3.07 9.08 10.10
CA ARG A 17 -2.99 9.88 8.88
C ARG A 17 -4.22 9.66 7.99
N PHE A 18 -4.61 8.41 7.76
CA PHE A 18 -5.80 8.11 6.98
C PHE A 18 -7.07 8.68 7.64
N TYR A 19 -7.21 8.50 8.95
CA TYR A 19 -8.32 9.10 9.70
C TYR A 19 -8.35 10.62 9.58
N GLY A 20 -7.19 11.27 9.59
CA GLY A 20 -7.06 12.72 9.40
C GLY A 20 -7.50 13.19 8.02
N VAL A 21 -7.30 12.40 6.96
CA VAL A 21 -7.80 12.68 5.61
C VAL A 21 -9.32 12.52 5.56
N SER A 22 -9.85 11.42 6.11
CA SER A 22 -11.29 11.20 6.23
C SER A 22 -11.60 10.10 7.25
N GLY A 23 -12.09 10.49 8.43
CA GLY A 23 -12.54 9.54 9.45
C GLY A 23 -13.59 8.55 8.93
N PRO A 24 -14.67 9.00 8.23
CA PRO A 24 -15.66 8.06 7.69
C PRO A 24 -15.10 7.00 6.74
N LEU A 25 -14.17 7.37 5.84
CA LEU A 25 -13.55 6.41 4.92
C LEU A 25 -12.63 5.43 5.67
N PHE A 26 -11.87 5.91 6.64
CA PHE A 26 -11.04 5.07 7.49
C PHE A 26 -11.88 4.03 8.25
N GLU A 27 -12.98 4.45 8.87
CA GLU A 27 -13.85 3.55 9.63
C GLU A 27 -14.49 2.47 8.73
N GLU A 28 -14.85 2.80 7.49
CA GLU A 28 -15.39 1.83 6.54
C GLU A 28 -14.32 0.77 6.19
N VAL A 29 -13.06 1.18 5.97
CA VAL A 29 -11.95 0.27 5.72
C VAL A 29 -11.66 -0.60 6.94
N LYS A 30 -11.63 -0.01 8.15
CA LYS A 30 -11.39 -0.72 9.42
C LYS A 30 -12.50 -1.74 9.70
N MET A 31 -13.76 -1.38 9.48
CA MET A 31 -14.88 -2.32 9.62
C MET A 31 -14.76 -3.54 8.71
N GLN A 32 -14.35 -3.33 7.45
CA GLN A 32 -14.13 -4.44 6.51
C GLN A 32 -12.95 -5.32 6.97
N HIS A 33 -11.85 -4.72 7.40
CA HIS A 33 -10.69 -5.42 7.93
C HIS A 33 -11.07 -6.35 9.08
N ASN A 34 -11.83 -5.84 10.05
CA ASN A 34 -12.30 -6.61 11.21
C ASN A 34 -13.31 -7.68 10.82
N ALA A 35 -14.24 -7.39 9.92
CA ALA A 35 -15.23 -8.37 9.44
C ALA A 35 -14.59 -9.58 8.74
N LEU A 36 -13.41 -9.41 8.19
CA LEU A 36 -12.63 -10.47 7.55
C LEU A 36 -11.66 -11.16 8.51
N HIS A 37 -11.60 -10.78 9.78
CA HIS A 37 -10.58 -11.23 10.74
C HIS A 37 -9.17 -11.14 10.13
N ALA A 38 -8.92 -10.03 9.43
CA ALA A 38 -7.69 -9.86 8.68
C ALA A 38 -6.50 -9.71 9.64
N PRO A 39 -5.34 -10.26 9.26
CA PRO A 39 -4.12 -10.06 10.04
C PRO A 39 -3.70 -8.60 9.99
N GLY A 40 -2.94 -8.17 11.01
CA GLY A 40 -2.24 -6.91 10.96
C GLY A 40 -1.00 -6.96 10.05
N LEU A 41 -0.23 -5.88 10.07
CA LEU A 41 1.04 -5.78 9.34
C LEU A 41 2.18 -6.59 9.99
N ALA A 42 1.97 -7.13 11.18
CA ALA A 42 2.97 -7.92 11.87
C ALA A 42 3.23 -9.26 11.15
N PRO A 43 4.48 -9.73 11.11
CA PRO A 43 4.86 -10.92 10.36
C PRO A 43 4.33 -12.24 10.92
N ASN A 44 3.70 -12.23 12.10
CA ASN A 44 3.04 -13.38 12.69
C ASN A 44 1.68 -13.71 12.03
N PHE A 45 1.13 -12.78 11.25
CA PHE A 45 -0.18 -12.91 10.59
C PHE A 45 -1.33 -13.24 11.54
N GLU A 46 -1.25 -12.76 12.77
CA GLU A 46 -2.36 -12.82 13.71
C GLU A 46 -3.40 -11.75 13.40
N GLU A 47 -4.65 -12.03 13.75
CA GLU A 47 -5.73 -11.06 13.68
C GLU A 47 -5.36 -9.82 14.52
N ASP A 48 -5.58 -8.64 13.95
CA ASP A 48 -5.33 -7.37 14.62
C ASP A 48 -6.62 -6.53 14.60
N PRO A 49 -7.41 -6.54 15.69
CA PRO A 49 -8.66 -5.78 15.79
C PRO A 49 -8.45 -4.26 15.71
N GLU A 50 -7.25 -3.78 16.04
CA GLU A 50 -6.89 -2.37 15.92
C GLU A 50 -6.28 -2.04 14.56
N GLY A 51 -5.97 -3.05 13.75
CA GLY A 51 -5.50 -2.90 12.39
C GLY A 51 -6.59 -2.41 11.44
N PHE A 52 -6.17 -1.81 10.34
CA PHE A 52 -7.06 -1.42 9.23
C PHE A 52 -6.53 -1.90 7.89
N THR A 53 -5.31 -2.41 7.84
CA THR A 53 -4.68 -2.96 6.65
C THR A 53 -3.75 -4.12 6.99
N CYS A 54 -3.66 -5.07 6.08
CA CYS A 54 -2.70 -6.18 6.14
C CYS A 54 -1.70 -6.13 4.98
N HIS A 55 -1.76 -5.09 4.16
CA HIS A 55 -0.92 -4.96 2.98
C HIS A 55 -0.52 -3.52 2.73
N LEU A 56 0.78 -3.32 2.52
CA LEU A 56 1.36 -2.05 2.09
C LEU A 56 2.05 -2.25 0.73
N SER A 57 1.85 -1.31 -0.17
CA SER A 57 2.58 -1.22 -1.43
C SER A 57 3.47 0.02 -1.43
N PHE A 58 4.63 -0.11 -2.05
CA PHE A 58 5.60 0.98 -2.14
C PHE A 58 5.98 1.24 -3.59
N THR A 59 6.13 2.52 -3.93
CA THR A 59 6.70 2.97 -5.19
C THR A 59 7.83 3.95 -4.91
N ILE A 60 8.87 3.95 -5.74
CA ILE A 60 10.06 4.78 -5.58
C ILE A 60 10.71 5.02 -6.95
N SER A 61 11.67 5.94 -7.03
CA SER A 61 12.55 6.14 -8.19
C SER A 61 11.81 6.47 -9.48
N ASN A 62 11.09 7.58 -9.48
CA ASN A 62 10.36 8.11 -10.64
C ASN A 62 9.32 7.13 -11.21
N PHE A 63 8.66 6.39 -10.34
CA PHE A 63 7.58 5.48 -10.71
C PHE A 63 6.52 6.19 -11.57
N ALA A 64 6.12 5.52 -12.65
CA ALA A 64 5.02 5.93 -13.50
C ALA A 64 4.25 4.69 -13.99
N ASN A 65 2.97 4.83 -14.28
CA ASN A 65 2.14 3.74 -14.77
C ASN A 65 1.11 4.21 -15.81
N LYS A 66 0.43 3.26 -16.42
CA LYS A 66 -0.68 3.55 -17.35
C LYS A 66 -1.98 3.73 -16.59
N PRO A 67 -2.99 4.43 -17.17
CA PRO A 67 -4.33 4.49 -16.59
C PRO A 67 -4.88 3.11 -16.28
N HIS A 68 -5.36 2.90 -15.06
CA HIS A 68 -5.92 1.64 -14.60
C HIS A 68 -6.89 1.86 -13.43
N LYS A 69 -7.66 0.83 -13.15
CA LYS A 69 -8.44 0.68 -11.91
C LYS A 69 -7.88 -0.50 -11.16
N ASP A 70 -7.77 -0.39 -9.86
CA ASP A 70 -7.26 -1.49 -9.04
C ASP A 70 -8.25 -2.64 -8.94
N SER A 71 -7.72 -3.83 -8.70
CA SER A 71 -8.52 -5.02 -8.43
C SER A 71 -8.51 -5.34 -6.94
N ASP A 72 -8.88 -4.34 -6.13
CA ASP A 72 -8.89 -4.47 -4.69
C ASP A 72 -10.26 -4.84 -4.12
N SER A 73 -10.27 -5.27 -2.88
CA SER A 73 -11.49 -5.52 -2.10
C SER A 73 -11.75 -4.41 -1.09
N SER A 74 -10.77 -3.55 -0.82
CA SER A 74 -10.99 -2.39 0.05
C SER A 74 -12.04 -1.47 -0.54
N PRO A 75 -12.91 -0.89 0.31
CA PRO A 75 -13.83 0.15 -0.13
C PRO A 75 -13.08 1.40 -0.60
N PHE A 76 -11.93 1.70 0.03
CA PHE A 76 -11.04 2.80 -0.32
C PHE A 76 -9.58 2.38 -0.25
N SER A 77 -8.75 2.99 -1.08
CA SER A 77 -7.29 2.95 -0.97
C SER A 77 -6.81 4.26 -0.38
N PHE A 78 -5.81 4.20 0.49
CA PHE A 78 -5.14 5.36 1.06
C PHE A 78 -3.70 5.39 0.57
N VAL A 79 -3.20 6.55 0.20
CA VAL A 79 -1.82 6.74 -0.26
C VAL A 79 -1.19 7.96 0.41
N MET A 80 0.10 7.84 0.67
CA MET A 80 0.98 8.92 1.10
C MET A 80 2.11 9.06 0.07
N TRP A 81 2.36 10.26 -0.42
CA TRP A 81 3.56 10.58 -1.20
C TRP A 81 4.53 11.36 -0.33
N ILE A 82 5.68 10.78 -0.10
CA ILE A 82 6.67 11.23 0.88
C ILE A 82 7.93 11.64 0.11
N PRO A 83 8.33 12.92 0.18
CA PRO A 83 9.60 13.37 -0.37
C PRO A 83 10.75 12.91 0.53
N ILE A 84 11.63 12.08 0.03
CA ILE A 84 12.76 11.54 0.80
C ILE A 84 14.09 11.69 0.06
N GLU A 85 15.16 11.68 0.81
CA GLU A 85 16.50 11.43 0.30
C GLU A 85 16.72 9.91 0.21
N GLU A 86 17.05 9.42 -0.99
CA GLU A 86 17.04 7.99 -1.34
C GLU A 86 18.06 7.18 -0.52
N THR A 87 19.21 7.78 -0.16
CA THR A 87 20.28 7.08 0.57
C THR A 87 20.03 6.96 2.07
N THR A 88 19.41 7.95 2.67
CA THR A 88 19.17 8.01 4.12
C THR A 88 17.74 7.65 4.52
N GLY A 89 16.78 7.80 3.58
CA GLY A 89 15.35 7.71 3.85
C GLY A 89 14.78 8.89 4.63
N ASN A 90 15.58 9.93 4.86
CA ASN A 90 15.12 11.12 5.60
C ASN A 90 14.12 11.92 4.77
N LEU A 91 13.14 12.51 5.45
CA LEU A 91 12.19 13.43 4.85
C LEU A 91 12.93 14.67 4.32
N VAL A 92 12.61 15.07 3.10
CA VAL A 92 13.08 16.32 2.49
C VAL A 92 11.99 17.37 2.63
N GLU A 93 12.18 18.33 3.53
CA GLU A 93 11.20 19.37 3.83
C GLU A 93 11.36 20.61 2.94
N ASP A 94 12.59 20.87 2.46
CA ASP A 94 12.92 22.05 1.67
C ASP A 94 13.66 21.68 0.39
N ASN A 95 13.44 22.47 -0.67
CA ASN A 95 14.16 22.34 -1.95
C ASN A 95 14.07 20.96 -2.58
N PHE A 96 12.92 20.30 -2.48
CA PHE A 96 12.69 19.00 -3.11
C PHE A 96 12.78 19.13 -4.63
N GLU A 97 13.70 18.38 -5.24
CA GLU A 97 14.11 18.57 -6.63
C GLU A 97 13.35 17.72 -7.64
N VAL A 98 12.54 16.75 -7.20
CA VAL A 98 11.75 15.90 -8.12
C VAL A 98 10.62 16.71 -8.72
N GLN A 99 10.57 16.75 -10.05
CA GLN A 99 9.56 17.46 -10.83
C GLN A 99 8.61 16.47 -11.52
N GLY A 100 7.36 16.89 -11.71
CA GLY A 100 6.34 16.02 -12.34
C GLY A 100 5.87 14.90 -11.39
N GLY A 101 5.42 13.80 -11.98
CA GLY A 101 4.91 12.65 -11.24
C GLY A 101 3.51 12.87 -10.66
N GLU A 102 2.74 13.77 -11.26
CA GLU A 102 1.36 14.08 -10.84
C GLU A 102 0.53 12.80 -10.76
N PHE A 103 -0.32 12.72 -9.76
CA PHE A 103 -1.29 11.64 -9.64
C PHE A 103 -2.63 12.13 -10.19
N VAL A 104 -3.11 11.49 -11.25
CA VAL A 104 -4.26 12.00 -12.02
C VAL A 104 -5.39 11.00 -12.16
N PHE A 105 -6.61 11.53 -12.22
CA PHE A 105 -7.85 10.82 -12.50
C PHE A 105 -8.34 11.26 -13.90
N PRO A 106 -7.95 10.54 -14.97
CA PRO A 106 -8.16 10.99 -16.34
C PRO A 106 -9.63 11.10 -16.72
N ASP A 107 -10.49 10.19 -16.22
CA ASP A 107 -11.92 10.20 -16.52
C ASP A 107 -12.62 11.41 -15.88
N ASP A 108 -12.08 11.95 -14.80
CA ASP A 108 -12.64 13.09 -14.07
C ASP A 108 -11.91 14.41 -14.38
N SER A 109 -10.92 14.37 -15.27
CA SER A 109 -10.11 15.54 -15.68
C SER A 109 -9.52 16.31 -14.48
N CYS A 110 -9.09 15.61 -13.44
CA CYS A 110 -8.49 16.19 -12.25
C CYS A 110 -7.27 15.40 -11.77
N GLY A 111 -6.52 15.97 -10.84
CA GLY A 111 -5.34 15.31 -10.28
C GLY A 111 -4.65 16.13 -9.21
N ILE A 112 -3.62 15.54 -8.63
CA ILE A 112 -2.76 16.14 -7.61
C ILE A 112 -1.47 16.56 -8.29
N ASN A 113 -1.25 17.86 -8.38
CA ASN A 113 0.02 18.44 -8.79
C ASN A 113 0.88 18.65 -7.54
N PHE A 114 2.06 18.04 -7.53
CA PHE A 114 2.97 18.12 -6.37
C PHE A 114 3.83 19.39 -6.33
N SER A 115 3.73 20.26 -7.33
CA SER A 115 4.47 21.53 -7.35
C SER A 115 4.04 22.44 -6.19
N GLY A 116 5.02 22.92 -5.44
CA GLY A 116 4.79 23.83 -4.32
C GLY A 116 4.37 23.18 -3.00
N PHE A 117 4.28 21.86 -2.95
CA PHE A 117 4.12 21.15 -1.69
C PHE A 117 5.49 20.87 -1.06
N ASN A 118 5.63 21.29 0.20
CA ASN A 118 6.76 20.95 1.07
C ASN A 118 6.27 19.95 2.11
N GLY A 119 6.53 18.65 1.90
CA GLY A 119 6.14 17.61 2.84
C GLY A 119 5.29 16.50 2.23
N ILE A 120 4.61 15.76 3.10
CA ILE A 120 3.81 14.59 2.73
C ILE A 120 2.47 15.04 2.15
N VAL A 121 2.12 14.45 1.01
CA VAL A 121 0.79 14.61 0.39
C VAL A 121 0.01 13.32 0.54
N GLU A 122 -1.27 13.42 0.89
CA GLU A 122 -2.10 12.27 1.22
C GLU A 122 -3.42 12.30 0.45
N CYS A 123 -3.89 11.12 0.08
CA CYS A 123 -5.17 10.97 -0.64
C CYS A 123 -5.84 9.65 -0.28
N ALA A 124 -7.18 9.66 -0.26
CA ALA A 124 -7.99 8.46 -0.18
C ALA A 124 -9.05 8.48 -1.30
N TRP A 125 -9.19 7.36 -2.02
CA TRP A 125 -10.15 7.27 -3.13
C TRP A 125 -10.62 5.82 -3.34
N LYS A 126 -11.68 5.64 -4.15
CA LYS A 126 -12.16 4.32 -4.60
C LYS A 126 -11.34 3.85 -5.79
N ALA A 127 -10.19 3.20 -5.54
CA ALA A 127 -9.25 2.78 -6.57
C ALA A 127 -9.87 1.79 -7.59
N THR A 128 -10.89 1.04 -7.18
CA THR A 128 -11.63 0.11 -8.05
C THR A 128 -12.65 0.80 -8.97
N GLN A 129 -13.03 2.04 -8.66
CA GLN A 129 -14.06 2.78 -9.37
C GLN A 129 -13.47 3.87 -10.28
N TYR A 130 -12.48 4.60 -9.79
CA TYR A 130 -11.86 5.71 -10.49
C TYR A 130 -10.57 5.26 -11.18
N SER A 131 -10.52 5.47 -12.50
CA SER A 131 -9.28 5.29 -13.26
C SER A 131 -8.24 6.29 -12.79
N HIS A 132 -7.03 5.82 -12.56
CA HIS A 132 -5.95 6.66 -12.05
C HIS A 132 -4.60 6.22 -12.61
N LEU A 133 -3.62 7.13 -12.54
CA LEU A 133 -2.23 6.87 -12.91
C LEU A 133 -1.30 7.86 -12.26
N THR A 134 -0.02 7.50 -12.18
CA THR A 134 1.07 8.42 -11.89
C THR A 134 1.77 8.79 -13.19
N LEU A 135 1.88 10.07 -13.48
CA LEU A 135 2.63 10.59 -14.62
C LEU A 135 4.14 10.43 -14.42
N PRO A 136 4.94 10.43 -15.50
CA PRO A 136 6.39 10.43 -15.39
C PRO A 136 6.92 11.61 -14.56
N SER A 137 7.91 11.34 -13.72
CA SER A 137 8.65 12.35 -12.98
C SER A 137 10.10 12.40 -13.43
N HIS A 138 10.78 13.48 -13.07
CA HIS A 138 12.19 13.70 -13.36
C HIS A 138 12.92 14.13 -12.10
N THR A 139 14.05 13.46 -11.83
CA THR A 139 15.01 13.83 -10.80
C THR A 139 16.29 14.27 -11.47
N PRO A 140 16.87 15.45 -11.15
CA PRO A 140 18.18 15.85 -11.67
C PRO A 140 19.26 14.80 -11.39
N SER A 141 20.20 14.59 -12.32
CA SER A 141 21.17 13.49 -12.25
C SER A 141 22.13 13.55 -11.05
N ASN A 142 22.27 14.71 -10.44
CA ASN A 142 23.07 14.93 -9.23
C ASN A 142 22.25 14.99 -7.94
N SER A 143 20.96 14.79 -8.02
CA SER A 143 20.05 14.79 -6.87
C SER A 143 19.89 13.38 -6.33
N LEU A 144 19.80 13.26 -5.01
CA LEU A 144 19.47 12.04 -4.29
C LEU A 144 17.99 12.03 -3.84
N HIS A 145 17.19 13.00 -4.29
CA HIS A 145 15.80 13.10 -3.91
C HIS A 145 14.94 12.13 -4.72
N THR A 146 13.99 11.51 -4.04
CA THR A 146 12.95 10.67 -4.66
C THR A 146 11.62 10.86 -3.95
N ARG A 147 10.52 10.66 -4.69
CA ARG A 147 9.20 10.60 -4.08
C ARG A 147 8.83 9.15 -3.84
N MET A 148 8.72 8.78 -2.58
CA MET A 148 8.22 7.46 -2.19
C MET A 148 6.69 7.52 -2.11
N GLY A 149 6.01 6.60 -2.79
CA GLY A 149 4.58 6.34 -2.58
C GLY A 149 4.41 5.17 -1.65
N LEU A 150 3.54 5.31 -0.64
CA LEU A 150 3.11 4.24 0.25
C LEU A 150 1.59 4.16 0.16
N SER A 151 1.05 3.00 -0.18
CA SER A 151 -0.40 2.80 -0.23
C SER A 151 -0.87 1.61 0.60
N CYS A 152 -2.08 1.73 1.14
CA CYS A 152 -2.76 0.72 1.95
C CYS A 152 -4.02 0.28 1.23
N GLN A 153 -4.15 -1.00 0.97
CA GLN A 153 -5.33 -1.61 0.36
C GLN A 153 -5.46 -3.08 0.74
N LEU A 154 -6.60 -3.68 0.46
CA LEU A 154 -6.83 -5.11 0.60
C LEU A 154 -6.97 -5.75 -0.78
N PRO A 155 -5.93 -6.42 -1.31
CA PRO A 155 -6.02 -7.12 -2.59
C PRO A 155 -7.09 -8.21 -2.59
N LYS A 156 -7.80 -8.40 -3.70
CA LYS A 156 -8.80 -9.48 -3.84
C LYS A 156 -8.24 -10.87 -3.53
N LYS A 157 -7.00 -11.13 -3.92
CA LYS A 157 -6.32 -12.40 -3.60
C LYS A 157 -6.21 -12.63 -2.11
N THR A 158 -5.89 -11.59 -1.34
CA THR A 158 -5.80 -11.65 0.12
C THR A 158 -7.18 -11.94 0.72
N ARG A 159 -8.20 -11.19 0.32
CA ARG A 159 -9.58 -11.44 0.76
C ARG A 159 -10.02 -12.88 0.47
N THR A 160 -9.82 -13.36 -0.76
CA THR A 160 -10.20 -14.74 -1.13
C THR A 160 -9.47 -15.78 -0.26
N ALA A 161 -8.21 -15.54 0.09
CA ALA A 161 -7.47 -16.44 0.96
C ALA A 161 -7.99 -16.41 2.41
N LEU A 162 -8.33 -15.24 2.93
CA LEU A 162 -8.94 -15.10 4.27
C LEU A 162 -10.31 -15.82 4.33
N GLU A 163 -11.17 -15.61 3.34
CA GLU A 163 -12.46 -16.31 3.22
C GLU A 163 -12.28 -17.84 3.15
N LYS A 164 -11.27 -18.33 2.44
CA LYS A 164 -10.94 -19.76 2.38
C LYS A 164 -10.44 -20.30 3.73
N ILE A 165 -9.65 -19.52 4.47
CA ILE A 165 -9.19 -19.88 5.82
C ILE A 165 -10.41 -20.00 6.75
N GLN A 166 -11.28 -19.00 6.77
CA GLN A 166 -12.48 -18.99 7.59
C GLN A 166 -13.42 -20.18 7.33
N ASN A 167 -13.49 -20.64 6.08
CA ASN A 167 -14.29 -21.79 5.66
C ASN A 167 -13.55 -23.14 5.77
N ALA A 168 -12.43 -23.21 6.49
CA ALA A 168 -11.61 -24.41 6.64
C ALA A 168 -11.23 -25.10 5.30
N PHE A 169 -11.17 -24.31 4.20
CA PHE A 169 -10.92 -24.85 2.88
C PHE A 169 -9.58 -25.59 2.81
N TYR A 170 -8.53 -25.06 3.40
CA TYR A 170 -7.19 -25.61 3.35
C TYR A 170 -7.02 -26.88 4.22
N GLU A 171 -7.85 -27.06 5.23
CA GLU A 171 -7.92 -28.28 6.02
C GLU A 171 -8.41 -29.47 5.17
N ASN A 172 -9.38 -29.19 4.31
CA ASN A 172 -9.96 -30.16 3.38
C ASN A 172 -9.16 -30.31 2.07
N HIS A 173 -8.23 -29.40 1.77
CA HIS A 173 -7.41 -29.38 0.56
C HIS A 173 -5.94 -29.14 0.89
N PRO A 174 -5.26 -30.07 1.58
CA PRO A 174 -3.90 -29.84 2.09
C PRO A 174 -2.84 -29.63 0.98
N SER A 175 -3.13 -30.06 -0.26
CA SER A 175 -2.27 -29.81 -1.43
C SER A 175 -2.34 -28.38 -1.96
N GLN A 176 -3.39 -27.62 -1.60
CA GLN A 176 -3.58 -26.23 -1.98
C GLN A 176 -3.16 -25.33 -0.82
N SER A 177 -1.86 -25.16 -0.64
CA SER A 177 -1.41 -24.18 0.34
C SER A 177 -1.69 -22.76 -0.17
N HIS A 178 -2.33 -21.97 0.66
CA HIS A 178 -2.40 -20.52 0.47
C HIS A 178 -1.03 -19.94 0.78
N TRP A 179 -0.43 -19.22 -0.09
CA TRP A 179 0.65 -18.26 0.13
C TRP A 179 2.05 -18.77 0.49
N GLY A 180 2.28 -19.96 0.89
CA GLY A 180 3.56 -20.35 1.51
C GLY A 180 3.93 -19.48 2.72
N ILE A 181 2.97 -18.75 3.29
CA ILE A 181 3.13 -17.91 4.48
C ILE A 181 3.71 -18.79 5.58
N ARG A 182 4.81 -18.33 6.19
CA ARG A 182 5.62 -19.04 7.17
C ARG A 182 6.52 -20.14 6.60
N ASP A 183 6.39 -20.52 5.34
CA ASP A 183 7.31 -21.44 4.67
C ASP A 183 8.16 -20.68 3.64
N MET A 184 9.31 -20.18 4.09
CA MET A 184 10.26 -19.48 3.22
C MET A 184 10.77 -20.32 2.07
N ASN A 185 10.91 -21.62 2.25
CA ASN A 185 11.37 -22.53 1.20
C ASN A 185 10.33 -22.62 0.08
N LYS A 186 9.05 -22.65 0.46
CA LYS A 186 7.95 -22.63 -0.50
C LYS A 186 7.87 -21.31 -1.24
N ILE A 187 7.96 -20.17 -0.55
CA ILE A 187 7.98 -18.83 -1.18
C ILE A 187 9.11 -18.74 -2.23
N VAL A 188 10.31 -19.19 -1.87
CA VAL A 188 11.48 -19.22 -2.77
C VAL A 188 11.28 -20.19 -3.94
N SER A 189 10.69 -21.35 -3.70
CA SER A 189 10.36 -22.34 -4.73
C SER A 189 9.35 -21.78 -5.74
N ASP A 190 8.27 -21.16 -5.24
CA ASP A 190 7.21 -20.60 -6.07
C ASP A 190 7.72 -19.42 -6.90
N SER A 191 8.57 -18.55 -6.32
CA SER A 191 9.19 -17.44 -7.06
C SER A 191 10.07 -17.89 -8.23
N LYS A 192 10.75 -19.03 -8.11
CA LYS A 192 11.55 -19.63 -9.21
C LYS A 192 10.70 -20.21 -10.32
N SER A 193 9.47 -20.61 -10.06
CA SER A 193 8.55 -21.14 -11.08
C SER A 193 7.90 -20.05 -11.93
N TYR A 194 7.80 -18.81 -11.42
CA TYR A 194 7.26 -17.65 -12.14
C TYR A 194 8.22 -17.07 -13.20
N ASN A 195 9.50 -17.40 -13.13
CA ASN A 195 10.54 -16.93 -14.05
C ASN A 195 10.85 -17.90 -15.20
N LYS A 196 9.98 -18.84 -15.46
CA LYS A 196 9.99 -19.75 -16.62
C LYS A 196 8.77 -19.46 -17.48
#